data_e06a491065076007869cee2cb4798c6f
#
_entry.id   e06a491065076007869cee2cb4798c6f
#
_cell.length_a   1.000
_cell.length_b   1.000
_cell.length_c   1.000
_cell.angle_alpha   90.00
_cell.angle_beta   90.00
_cell.angle_gamma   90.00
#
_symmetry.space_group_name_H-M   'P 1'
#
loop_
_entity.id
_entity.type
_entity.pdbx_description
1 polymer ?
#
loop_
_entity_poly.entity_id
_entity_poly.type
_entity_poly.pdbx_seq_one_letter_code
_entity_poly.pdbx_strand_id
1 'polypeptide(L)'
;EIGEALFAAMTTDTGNFQYSNTTKQTFAIAAALCDWGIDSNYVSVELYENVRPQRKRIEAKVLETLHLIGDGQGAICYMTQDMLAKTGALAEETEDVVEQMRSISGVEYAAFLKEQEDGSVRVSLRAKRRGNVAAIAEQFGGGGHIKAAGATLRMPIDEACALLEQALLASIQKLPPLQK
;
A
#
# COMPACT_ATOMS: atom_id res chain seq x y z
N GLU A 1 28.57 -3.25 -5.39
CA GLU A 1 27.43 -4.07 -5.90
C GLU A 1 26.73 -4.87 -4.79
N ILE A 2 27.42 -5.83 -4.07
CA ILE A 2 26.74 -6.63 -3.03
C ILE A 2 26.26 -5.76 -1.86
N GLY A 3 27.10 -4.83 -1.38
CA GLY A 3 26.73 -3.93 -0.28
C GLY A 3 25.55 -3.03 -0.64
N GLU A 4 25.49 -2.50 -1.84
CA GLU A 4 24.37 -1.69 -2.35
C GLU A 4 23.08 -2.52 -2.46
N ALA A 5 23.16 -3.76 -2.95
CA ALA A 5 22.01 -4.66 -3.01
C ALA A 5 21.48 -5.00 -1.60
N LEU A 6 22.36 -5.23 -0.62
CA LEU A 6 21.97 -5.45 0.77
C LEU A 6 21.34 -4.20 1.40
N PHE A 7 21.88 -3.02 1.11
CA PHE A 7 21.31 -1.76 1.58
C PHE A 7 19.94 -1.50 0.94
N ALA A 8 19.79 -1.75 -0.37
CA ALA A 8 18.51 -1.66 -1.08
C ALA A 8 17.46 -2.61 -0.48
N ALA A 9 17.81 -3.88 -0.27
CA ALA A 9 16.91 -4.85 0.35
C ALA A 9 16.49 -4.43 1.76
N MET A 10 17.43 -3.95 2.57
CA MET A 10 17.15 -3.51 3.93
C MET A 10 16.24 -2.26 3.95
N THR A 11 16.48 -1.26 3.08
CA THR A 11 15.66 -0.05 3.02
C THR A 11 14.25 -0.36 2.53
N THR A 12 14.08 -1.23 1.55
CA THR A 12 12.75 -1.62 1.04
C THR A 12 11.96 -2.44 2.06
N ASP A 13 12.59 -3.43 2.73
CA ASP A 13 11.93 -4.27 3.73
C ASP A 13 11.51 -3.48 4.99
N THR A 14 12.27 -2.46 5.35
CA THR A 14 11.98 -1.60 6.51
C THR A 14 11.13 -0.37 6.17
N GLY A 15 10.68 -0.24 4.92
CA GLY A 15 9.97 0.96 4.46
C GLY A 15 10.78 2.23 4.68
N ASN A 16 12.04 2.22 4.27
CA ASN A 16 13.01 3.29 4.49
C ASN A 16 13.18 3.61 5.99
N PHE A 17 13.41 2.57 6.79
CA PHE A 17 13.59 2.62 8.24
C PHE A 17 12.39 3.13 9.05
N GLN A 18 11.18 3.10 8.47
CA GLN A 18 9.97 3.62 9.13
C GLN A 18 9.12 2.52 9.81
N TYR A 19 9.29 1.26 9.42
CA TYR A 19 8.45 0.18 9.93
C TYR A 19 8.96 -0.37 11.27
N SER A 20 8.08 -1.08 11.97
CA SER A 20 8.34 -1.63 13.31
C SER A 20 9.42 -2.72 13.35
N ASN A 21 9.80 -3.29 12.21
CA ASN A 21 10.93 -4.21 12.07
C ASN A 21 12.29 -3.49 12.02
N THR A 22 12.32 -2.17 11.99
CA THR A 22 13.54 -1.36 12.13
C THR A 22 14.04 -1.39 13.57
N THR A 23 15.22 -1.94 13.78
CA THR A 23 15.83 -2.14 15.09
C THR A 23 17.19 -1.46 15.20
N LYS A 24 17.78 -1.46 16.40
CA LYS A 24 19.19 -1.02 16.60
C LYS A 24 20.14 -1.80 15.68
N GLN A 25 19.89 -3.10 15.46
CA GLN A 25 20.70 -3.94 14.59
C GLN A 25 20.59 -3.51 13.12
N THR A 26 19.40 -3.12 12.66
CA THR A 26 19.19 -2.58 11.32
C THR A 26 20.06 -1.35 11.06
N PHE A 27 20.07 -0.40 11.99
CA PHE A 27 20.92 0.78 11.89
C PHE A 27 22.44 0.45 11.99
N ALA A 28 22.81 -0.52 12.81
CA ALA A 28 24.20 -0.96 12.92
C ALA A 28 24.70 -1.59 11.61
N ILE A 29 23.86 -2.40 10.95
CA ILE A 29 24.18 -2.99 9.64
C ILE A 29 24.27 -1.90 8.58
N ALA A 30 23.35 -0.93 8.56
CA ALA A 30 23.40 0.20 7.64
C ALA A 30 24.70 1.00 7.77
N ALA A 31 25.13 1.31 9.01
CA ALA A 31 26.39 1.97 9.28
C ALA A 31 27.60 1.17 8.76
N ALA A 32 27.65 -0.14 9.03
CA ALA A 32 28.71 -1.00 8.54
C ALA A 32 28.77 -1.08 7.00
N LEU A 33 27.61 -1.06 6.32
CA LEU A 33 27.57 -1.00 4.85
C LEU A 33 28.12 0.33 4.33
N CYS A 34 27.85 1.46 5.01
CA CYS A 34 28.44 2.75 4.68
C CYS A 34 29.97 2.74 4.88
N ASP A 35 30.48 2.10 5.96
CA ASP A 35 31.92 1.92 6.20
C ASP A 35 32.58 1.08 5.08
N TRP A 36 31.85 0.19 4.43
CA TRP A 36 32.33 -0.56 3.27
C TRP A 36 32.36 0.27 1.98
N GLY A 37 31.93 1.54 2.05
CA GLY A 37 32.02 2.49 0.95
C GLY A 37 30.88 2.38 -0.06
N ILE A 38 29.69 1.90 0.35
CA ILE A 38 28.51 1.97 -0.52
C ILE A 38 28.10 3.44 -0.72
N ASP A 39 27.57 3.74 -1.89
CA ASP A 39 26.89 5.01 -2.13
C ASP A 39 25.42 4.89 -1.77
N SER A 40 25.09 5.18 -0.51
CA SER A 40 23.70 5.12 -0.02
C SER A 40 22.79 6.15 -0.70
N ASN A 41 23.35 7.30 -1.12
CA ASN A 41 22.59 8.30 -1.87
C ASN A 41 22.22 7.78 -3.25
N TYR A 42 23.17 7.20 -3.98
CA TYR A 42 22.90 6.58 -5.28
C TYR A 42 21.76 5.52 -5.17
N VAL A 43 21.87 4.62 -4.20
CA VAL A 43 20.84 3.59 -3.97
C VAL A 43 19.48 4.23 -3.67
N SER A 44 19.43 5.28 -2.87
CA SER A 44 18.18 5.96 -2.51
C SER A 44 17.56 6.68 -3.71
N VAL A 45 18.36 7.34 -4.54
CA VAL A 45 17.89 7.98 -5.78
C VAL A 45 17.30 6.95 -6.73
N GLU A 46 18.00 5.84 -6.98
CA GLU A 46 17.50 4.78 -7.88
C GLU A 46 16.22 4.12 -7.37
N LEU A 47 16.07 3.93 -6.06
CA LEU A 47 14.87 3.31 -5.50
C LEU A 47 13.66 4.25 -5.42
N TYR A 48 13.87 5.52 -5.11
CA TYR A 48 12.77 6.42 -4.69
C TYR A 48 12.58 7.65 -5.55
N GLU A 49 13.61 8.07 -6.31
CA GLU A 49 13.57 9.31 -7.08
C GLU A 49 13.68 9.10 -8.60
N ASN A 50 13.95 7.86 -9.05
CA ASN A 50 14.06 7.50 -10.47
C ASN A 50 12.80 6.80 -10.97
N VAL A 51 11.64 7.48 -10.88
CA VAL A 51 10.35 6.93 -11.31
C VAL A 51 9.89 7.50 -12.65
N ARG A 52 9.24 6.67 -13.46
CA ARG A 52 8.70 7.10 -14.75
C ARG A 52 7.60 8.17 -14.57
N PRO A 53 7.50 9.18 -15.45
CA PRO A 53 6.41 10.17 -15.38
C PRO A 53 5.01 9.56 -15.43
N GLN A 54 4.84 8.43 -16.12
CA GLN A 54 3.59 7.68 -16.22
C GLN A 54 3.12 7.19 -14.85
N ARG A 55 4.05 6.74 -13.98
CA ARG A 55 3.74 6.37 -12.60
C ARG A 55 3.09 7.53 -11.85
N LYS A 56 3.64 8.74 -11.95
CA LYS A 56 3.06 9.93 -11.29
C LYS A 56 1.70 10.31 -11.86
N ARG A 57 1.46 10.09 -13.16
CA ARG A 57 0.16 10.34 -13.78
C ARG A 57 -0.90 9.36 -13.31
N ILE A 58 -0.58 8.06 -13.23
CA ILE A 58 -1.54 7.06 -12.75
C ILE A 58 -1.79 7.22 -11.25
N GLU A 59 -0.77 7.50 -10.42
CA GLU A 59 -0.93 7.81 -9.00
C GLU A 59 -1.92 8.96 -8.79
N ALA A 60 -1.77 10.07 -9.54
CA ALA A 60 -2.68 11.21 -9.48
C ALA A 60 -4.11 10.80 -9.87
N LYS A 61 -4.28 10.04 -10.97
CA LYS A 61 -5.60 9.57 -11.41
C LYS A 61 -6.28 8.65 -10.38
N VAL A 62 -5.53 7.77 -9.75
CA VAL A 62 -6.05 6.90 -8.71
C VAL A 62 -6.42 7.71 -7.47
N LEU A 63 -5.60 8.66 -7.05
CA LEU A 63 -5.90 9.52 -5.89
C LEU A 63 -7.09 10.46 -6.13
N GLU A 64 -7.43 10.81 -7.37
CA GLU A 64 -8.68 11.52 -7.69
C GLU A 64 -9.94 10.69 -7.32
N THR A 65 -9.83 9.37 -7.21
CA THR A 65 -10.92 8.48 -6.77
C THR A 65 -11.00 8.32 -5.26
N LEU A 66 -10.14 8.99 -4.50
CA LEU A 66 -10.08 8.85 -3.05
C LEU A 66 -11.43 9.16 -2.40
N HIS A 67 -11.97 8.17 -1.71
CA HIS A 67 -13.17 8.26 -0.91
C HIS A 67 -12.88 7.93 0.54
N LEU A 68 -13.18 8.86 1.45
CA LEU A 68 -13.04 8.66 2.89
C LEU A 68 -14.38 8.23 3.49
N ILE A 69 -14.35 7.21 4.34
CA ILE A 69 -15.52 6.61 4.99
C ILE A 69 -15.35 6.54 6.51
N GLY A 70 -16.44 6.35 7.24
CA GLY A 70 -16.42 6.13 8.69
C GLY A 70 -15.72 7.27 9.44
N ASP A 71 -16.12 8.51 9.22
CA ASP A 71 -15.53 9.71 9.80
C ASP A 71 -14.01 9.81 9.54
N GLY A 72 -13.59 9.43 8.33
CA GLY A 72 -12.19 9.47 7.89
C GLY A 72 -11.31 8.35 8.43
N GLN A 73 -11.89 7.31 9.06
CA GLN A 73 -11.13 6.16 9.54
C GLN A 73 -10.87 5.10 8.47
N GLY A 74 -11.58 5.16 7.33
CA GLY A 74 -11.33 4.34 6.16
C GLY A 74 -11.04 5.19 4.93
N ALA A 75 -10.19 4.68 4.03
CA ALA A 75 -9.87 5.28 2.74
C ALA A 75 -9.96 4.22 1.64
N ILE A 76 -10.66 4.52 0.57
CA ILE A 76 -10.83 3.66 -0.60
C ILE A 76 -10.38 4.43 -1.84
N CYS A 77 -9.59 3.79 -2.70
CA CYS A 77 -9.29 4.22 -4.05
C CYS A 77 -9.47 3.06 -5.02
N TYR A 78 -9.65 3.36 -6.29
CA TYR A 78 -9.66 2.34 -7.32
C TYR A 78 -8.90 2.76 -8.57
N MET A 79 -8.51 1.77 -9.36
CA MET A 79 -7.86 1.91 -10.66
C MET A 79 -8.58 1.05 -11.68
N THR A 80 -8.91 1.64 -12.82
CA THR A 80 -9.48 0.92 -13.97
C THR A 80 -8.45 0.67 -15.06
N GLN A 81 -8.73 -0.27 -15.96
CA GLN A 81 -7.90 -0.51 -17.15
C GLN A 81 -7.85 0.72 -18.08
N ASP A 82 -8.94 1.51 -18.15
CA ASP A 82 -8.98 2.76 -18.90
C ASP A 82 -7.98 3.80 -18.36
N MET A 83 -7.83 3.88 -17.02
CA MET A 83 -6.82 4.77 -16.41
C MET A 83 -5.39 4.36 -16.78
N LEU A 84 -5.08 3.06 -16.77
CA LEU A 84 -3.78 2.54 -17.21
C LEU A 84 -3.53 2.87 -18.68
N ALA A 85 -4.49 2.58 -19.54
CA ALA A 85 -4.38 2.84 -20.97
C ALA A 85 -4.15 4.34 -21.26
N LYS A 86 -4.87 5.24 -20.59
CA LYS A 86 -4.75 6.70 -20.77
C LYS A 86 -3.45 7.28 -20.26
N THR A 87 -2.84 6.70 -19.25
CA THR A 87 -1.58 7.19 -18.66
C THR A 87 -0.34 6.54 -19.25
N GLY A 88 -0.49 5.37 -19.86
CA GLY A 88 0.62 4.54 -20.34
C GLY A 88 1.47 3.98 -19.19
N ALA A 89 0.89 3.90 -17.98
CA ALA A 89 1.52 3.31 -16.82
C ALA A 89 1.37 1.79 -16.81
N LEU A 90 2.22 1.13 -16.02
CA LEU A 90 2.15 -0.30 -15.74
C LEU A 90 1.37 -0.53 -14.44
N ALA A 91 0.70 -1.67 -14.32
CA ALA A 91 -0.11 -1.97 -13.13
C ALA A 91 0.73 -2.03 -11.84
N GLU A 92 1.97 -2.52 -11.92
CA GLU A 92 2.92 -2.54 -10.80
C GLU A 92 3.37 -1.15 -10.34
N GLU A 93 3.27 -0.13 -11.17
CA GLU A 93 3.64 1.25 -10.81
C GLU A 93 2.65 1.88 -9.80
N THR A 94 1.59 1.17 -9.41
CA THR A 94 0.57 1.64 -8.45
C THR A 94 0.62 0.92 -7.09
N GLU A 95 1.64 0.10 -6.83
CA GLU A 95 1.65 -0.72 -5.61
C GLU A 95 1.73 0.09 -4.32
N ASP A 96 2.40 1.25 -4.34
CA ASP A 96 2.56 2.12 -3.16
C ASP A 96 1.34 2.99 -2.85
N VAL A 97 0.30 2.99 -3.69
CA VAL A 97 -0.88 3.85 -3.50
C VAL A 97 -1.61 3.51 -2.20
N VAL A 98 -1.72 2.23 -1.86
CA VAL A 98 -2.41 1.83 -0.62
C VAL A 98 -1.67 2.31 0.63
N GLU A 99 -0.34 2.38 0.60
CA GLU A 99 0.48 2.94 1.68
C GLU A 99 0.29 4.45 1.79
N GLN A 100 0.20 5.16 0.67
CA GLN A 100 -0.10 6.60 0.66
C GLN A 100 -1.45 6.88 1.31
N MET A 101 -2.51 6.12 0.98
CA MET A 101 -3.82 6.24 1.62
C MET A 101 -3.76 5.94 3.12
N ARG A 102 -3.03 4.89 3.53
CA ARG A 102 -2.82 4.56 4.94
C ARG A 102 -2.12 5.69 5.69
N SER A 103 -1.30 6.52 5.03
CA SER A 103 -0.59 7.66 5.64
C SER A 103 -1.51 8.80 6.04
N ILE A 104 -2.70 8.90 5.45
CA ILE A 104 -3.68 9.97 5.74
C ILE A 104 -4.00 10.00 7.24
N SER A 105 -4.07 11.21 7.81
CA SER A 105 -4.41 11.40 9.22
C SER A 105 -5.81 10.87 9.51
N GLY A 106 -5.97 10.12 10.62
CA GLY A 106 -7.25 9.50 11.00
C GLY A 106 -7.50 8.13 10.37
N VAL A 107 -6.93 7.82 9.21
CA VAL A 107 -7.14 6.54 8.51
C VAL A 107 -6.56 5.38 9.30
N GLU A 108 -7.38 4.38 9.59
CA GLU A 108 -7.02 3.10 10.20
C GLU A 108 -7.06 1.94 9.19
N TYR A 109 -7.93 2.04 8.17
CA TYR A 109 -8.04 1.08 7.08
C TYR A 109 -7.87 1.76 5.73
N ALA A 110 -7.03 1.23 4.86
CA ALA A 110 -6.90 1.64 3.48
C ALA A 110 -7.18 0.46 2.55
N ALA A 111 -7.95 0.70 1.49
CA ALA A 111 -8.29 -0.28 0.48
C ALA A 111 -8.04 0.27 -0.92
N PHE A 112 -7.26 -0.46 -1.70
CA PHE A 112 -7.01 -0.15 -3.09
C PHE A 112 -7.51 -1.28 -3.97
N LEU A 113 -8.45 -0.96 -4.87
CA LEU A 113 -9.07 -1.89 -5.81
C LEU A 113 -8.45 -1.69 -7.20
N LYS A 114 -7.95 -2.75 -7.80
CA LYS A 114 -7.38 -2.75 -9.16
C LYS A 114 -8.20 -3.64 -10.08
N GLU A 115 -8.84 -3.05 -11.07
CA GLU A 115 -9.46 -3.81 -12.17
C GLU A 115 -8.38 -4.57 -12.94
N GLN A 116 -8.60 -5.85 -13.20
CA GLN A 116 -7.71 -6.71 -13.96
C GLN A 116 -8.20 -6.84 -15.41
N GLU A 117 -7.34 -7.30 -16.32
CA GLU A 117 -7.69 -7.52 -17.72
C GLU A 117 -8.82 -8.54 -17.92
N ASP A 118 -8.96 -9.50 -17.00
CA ASP A 118 -10.02 -10.51 -17.03
C ASP A 118 -11.36 -10.03 -16.43
N GLY A 119 -11.45 -8.74 -16.07
CA GLY A 119 -12.61 -8.13 -15.42
C GLY A 119 -12.75 -8.45 -13.93
N SER A 120 -11.83 -9.20 -13.33
CA SER A 120 -11.78 -9.35 -11.88
C SER A 120 -11.19 -8.10 -11.23
N VAL A 121 -11.39 -7.95 -9.92
CA VAL A 121 -10.87 -6.85 -9.12
C VAL A 121 -9.94 -7.38 -8.04
N ARG A 122 -8.66 -7.05 -8.12
CA ARG A 122 -7.69 -7.32 -7.06
C ARG A 122 -7.80 -6.24 -5.99
N VAL A 123 -7.97 -6.67 -4.75
CA VAL A 123 -8.08 -5.78 -3.58
C VAL A 123 -6.82 -5.88 -2.75
N SER A 124 -6.20 -4.74 -2.48
CA SER A 124 -5.10 -4.59 -1.53
C SER A 124 -5.59 -3.85 -0.30
N LEU A 125 -5.38 -4.44 0.87
CA LEU A 125 -5.85 -3.91 2.15
C LEU A 125 -4.66 -3.62 3.07
N ARG A 126 -4.72 -2.49 3.76
CA ARG A 126 -3.74 -2.11 4.80
C ARG A 126 -4.45 -1.62 6.06
N ALA A 127 -3.89 -1.96 7.21
CA ALA A 127 -4.32 -1.39 8.50
C ALA A 127 -3.17 -0.63 9.17
N LYS A 128 -3.48 0.49 9.82
CA LYS A 128 -2.47 1.31 10.50
C LYS A 128 -2.14 0.76 11.89
N ARG A 129 -2.97 1.00 12.88
CA ARG A 129 -2.69 0.66 14.30
C ARG A 129 -3.62 -0.41 14.82
N ARG A 130 -4.93 -0.18 14.78
CA ARG A 130 -5.96 -0.96 15.45
C ARG A 130 -6.61 -2.02 14.57
N GLY A 131 -6.57 -1.82 13.24
CA GLY A 131 -7.30 -2.64 12.29
C GLY A 131 -6.71 -4.03 12.07
N ASN A 132 -7.58 -4.96 11.66
CA ASN A 132 -7.25 -6.29 11.19
C ASN A 132 -7.83 -6.49 9.77
N VAL A 133 -6.98 -6.36 8.75
CA VAL A 133 -7.40 -6.52 7.36
C VAL A 133 -7.41 -7.97 6.89
N ALA A 134 -6.74 -8.90 7.58
CA ALA A 134 -6.84 -10.32 7.27
C ALA A 134 -8.27 -10.82 7.45
N ALA A 135 -8.93 -10.46 8.56
CA ALA A 135 -10.32 -10.82 8.82
C ALA A 135 -11.32 -10.20 7.82
N ILE A 136 -10.96 -9.09 7.16
CA ILE A 136 -11.76 -8.52 6.08
C ILE A 136 -11.52 -9.31 4.79
N ALA A 137 -10.27 -9.59 4.43
CA ALA A 137 -9.92 -10.33 3.22
C ALA A 137 -10.51 -11.76 3.22
N GLU A 138 -10.51 -12.43 4.36
CA GLU A 138 -11.09 -13.78 4.55
C GLU A 138 -12.58 -13.83 4.19
N GLN A 139 -13.35 -12.77 4.41
CA GLN A 139 -14.78 -12.71 4.02
C GLN A 139 -14.97 -12.81 2.50
N PHE A 140 -13.93 -12.50 1.74
CA PHE A 140 -13.91 -12.51 0.28
C PHE A 140 -13.05 -13.63 -0.30
N GLY A 141 -12.74 -14.65 0.49
CA GLY A 141 -11.89 -15.78 0.07
C GLY A 141 -10.41 -15.41 -0.13
N GLY A 142 -10.00 -14.27 0.38
CA GLY A 142 -8.61 -13.83 0.40
C GLY A 142 -7.90 -14.15 1.70
N GLY A 143 -6.81 -13.44 1.99
CA GLY A 143 -6.04 -13.63 3.21
C GLY A 143 -4.82 -12.71 3.28
N GLY A 144 -3.98 -12.96 4.28
CA GLY A 144 -2.75 -12.20 4.51
C GLY A 144 -2.47 -12.02 5.99
N HIS A 145 -1.75 -10.95 6.31
CA HIS A 145 -1.41 -10.59 7.68
C HIS A 145 -2.38 -9.55 8.24
N ILE A 146 -2.41 -9.42 9.57
CA ILE A 146 -3.28 -8.45 10.28
C ILE A 146 -3.18 -7.03 9.70
N LYS A 147 -1.99 -6.60 9.24
CA LYS A 147 -1.73 -5.24 8.73
C LYS A 147 -1.67 -5.13 7.21
N ALA A 148 -1.60 -6.24 6.49
CA ALA A 148 -1.51 -6.30 5.04
C ALA A 148 -2.16 -7.58 4.52
N ALA A 149 -3.26 -7.44 3.80
CA ALA A 149 -4.02 -8.56 3.24
C ALA A 149 -4.57 -8.20 1.86
N GLY A 150 -5.09 -9.18 1.15
CA GLY A 150 -5.71 -8.96 -0.15
C GLY A 150 -6.72 -10.05 -0.50
N ALA A 151 -7.55 -9.74 -1.49
CA ALA A 151 -8.54 -10.64 -2.04
C ALA A 151 -8.68 -10.39 -3.55
N THR A 152 -9.35 -11.29 -4.25
CA THR A 152 -9.74 -11.10 -5.65
C THR A 152 -11.25 -11.30 -5.76
N LEU A 153 -11.94 -10.28 -6.28
CA LEU A 153 -13.39 -10.27 -6.47
C LEU A 153 -13.72 -10.45 -7.95
N ARG A 154 -14.63 -11.34 -8.27
CA ARG A 154 -15.08 -11.58 -9.66
C ARG A 154 -16.40 -10.86 -9.93
N MET A 155 -16.32 -9.53 -9.97
CA MET A 155 -17.44 -8.62 -10.18
C MET A 155 -16.96 -7.28 -10.73
N PRO A 156 -17.83 -6.42 -11.29
CA PRO A 156 -17.50 -5.06 -11.70
C PRO A 156 -16.91 -4.23 -10.55
N ILE A 157 -16.04 -3.28 -10.89
CA ILE A 157 -15.29 -2.50 -9.89
C ILE A 157 -16.21 -1.66 -8.98
N ASP A 158 -17.32 -1.15 -9.52
CA ASP A 158 -18.28 -0.35 -8.74
C ASP A 158 -18.99 -1.22 -7.67
N GLU A 159 -19.36 -2.45 -8.02
CA GLU A 159 -19.94 -3.42 -7.09
C GLU A 159 -18.91 -3.83 -6.03
N ALA A 160 -17.66 -4.07 -6.43
CA ALA A 160 -16.56 -4.40 -5.54
C ALA A 160 -16.27 -3.25 -4.54
N CYS A 161 -16.29 -2.00 -4.99
CA CYS A 161 -16.14 -0.83 -4.14
C CYS A 161 -17.25 -0.76 -3.08
N ALA A 162 -18.53 -0.88 -3.49
CA ALA A 162 -19.66 -0.81 -2.57
C ALA A 162 -19.64 -1.95 -1.52
N LEU A 163 -19.31 -3.17 -1.96
CA LEU A 163 -19.20 -4.33 -1.08
C LEU A 163 -18.07 -4.16 -0.06
N LEU A 164 -16.92 -3.68 -0.50
CA LEU A 164 -15.77 -3.48 0.36
C LEU A 164 -15.99 -2.33 1.34
N GLU A 165 -16.65 -1.24 0.91
CA GLU A 165 -17.03 -0.12 1.79
C GLU A 165 -17.87 -0.61 2.97
N GLN A 166 -18.88 -1.45 2.72
CA GLN A 166 -19.72 -2.02 3.79
C GLN A 166 -18.90 -2.85 4.78
N ALA A 167 -17.99 -3.70 4.30
CA ALA A 167 -17.14 -4.52 5.15
C ALA A 167 -16.16 -3.67 6.00
N LEU A 168 -15.61 -2.61 5.40
CA LEU A 168 -14.74 -1.66 6.10
C LEU A 168 -15.52 -0.88 7.16
N LEU A 169 -16.71 -0.35 6.86
CA LEU A 169 -17.57 0.35 7.82
C LEU A 169 -17.92 -0.53 9.02
N ALA A 170 -18.31 -1.79 8.76
CA ALA A 170 -18.58 -2.76 9.82
C ALA A 170 -17.35 -3.07 10.70
N SER A 171 -16.15 -3.00 10.10
CA SER A 171 -14.88 -3.20 10.82
C SER A 171 -14.46 -1.96 11.59
N ILE A 172 -14.72 -0.76 11.07
CA ILE A 172 -14.46 0.53 11.73
C ILE A 172 -15.29 0.64 13.03
N GLN A 173 -16.57 0.24 12.99
CA GLN A 173 -17.45 0.25 14.17
C GLN A 173 -16.94 -0.64 15.32
N LYS A 174 -16.12 -1.64 15.02
CA LYS A 174 -15.54 -2.58 15.99
C LYS A 174 -14.14 -2.18 16.45
N LEU A 175 -13.58 -1.08 15.96
CA LEU A 175 -12.25 -0.65 16.34
C LEU A 175 -12.18 -0.34 17.83
N PRO A 176 -11.17 -0.85 18.56
CA PRO A 176 -10.95 -0.45 19.94
C PRO A 176 -10.62 1.05 20.01
N PRO A 177 -10.89 1.72 21.14
CA PRO A 177 -10.50 3.12 21.32
C PRO A 177 -8.99 3.29 21.13
N LEU A 178 -8.57 4.48 20.67
CA LEU A 178 -7.15 4.83 20.58
C LEU A 178 -6.55 4.76 22.00
N GLN A 179 -5.60 3.86 22.19
CA GLN A 179 -4.73 3.92 23.37
C GLN A 179 -3.82 5.14 23.22
N LYS A 180 -3.86 6.05 24.21
CA LYS A 180 -3.01 7.22 24.29
C LYS A 180 -1.55 6.85 24.53
#